data_3ad3c647d80757493468c316e5904689
#
_entry.id   3ad3c647d80757493468c316e5904689
#
_cell.length_a   1.000
_cell.length_b   1.000
_cell.length_c   1.000
_cell.angle_alpha   90.00
_cell.angle_beta   90.00
_cell.angle_gamma   90.00
#
_symmetry.space_group_name_H-M   'P 1'
#
loop_
_entity.id
_entity.type
_entity.pdbx_description
1 polymer ?
#
loop_
_entity_poly.entity_id
_entity_poly.type
_entity_poly.pdbx_seq_one_letter_code
_entity_poly.pdbx_strand_id
1 'polypeptide(L)'
;FKVYTAAEAAKKAAEAAEAVSKEALKQASLNRQDAQEARRLAAEAQKNMEEAKKNAETAKKAVFLAQKPELKSVKSKQAKKIQVKWQKIESAEGYEIQYAQNSKFKKAKKAIVKNADTLQKKIAGLKKGKKYYVRVRAYSNLNGTKSYTDWSKKKTVRVK
;
A
#
# COMPACT_ATOMS: atom_id res chain seq x y z
N PHE A 1 63.76 22.77 -49.02
CA PHE A 1 62.58 23.33 -48.28
C PHE A 1 61.52 23.67 -49.29
N LYS A 2 60.34 22.95 -49.27
CA LYS A 2 59.17 23.33 -50.05
C LYS A 2 58.54 24.56 -49.41
N VAL A 3 58.65 25.71 -50.11
CA VAL A 3 57.91 26.91 -49.73
C VAL A 3 56.47 26.72 -50.22
N TYR A 4 55.54 26.48 -49.30
CA TYR A 4 54.14 26.44 -49.62
C TYR A 4 53.64 27.85 -49.97
N THR A 5 52.92 27.96 -51.11
CA THR A 5 52.25 29.20 -51.43
C THR A 5 51.13 29.49 -50.43
N ALA A 6 50.78 30.75 -50.20
CA ALA A 6 49.68 31.13 -49.32
C ALA A 6 48.36 30.39 -49.69
N ALA A 7 48.14 30.17 -50.96
CA ALA A 7 46.97 29.42 -51.46
C ALA A 7 46.98 27.95 -51.04
N GLU A 8 48.11 27.24 -51.07
CA GLU A 8 48.25 25.86 -50.64
C GLU A 8 48.06 25.74 -49.12
N ALA A 9 48.58 26.67 -48.38
CA ALA A 9 48.36 26.74 -46.92
C ALA A 9 46.87 26.93 -46.54
N ALA A 10 46.19 27.85 -47.24
CA ALA A 10 44.75 28.07 -47.10
C ALA A 10 43.89 26.83 -47.45
N LYS A 11 44.23 26.14 -48.55
CA LYS A 11 43.57 24.91 -48.95
C LYS A 11 43.72 23.81 -47.89
N LYS A 12 44.92 23.59 -47.37
CA LYS A 12 45.20 22.60 -46.33
C LYS A 12 44.49 22.94 -45.01
N ALA A 13 44.38 24.21 -44.66
CA ALA A 13 43.62 24.66 -43.50
C ALA A 13 42.12 24.42 -43.67
N ALA A 14 41.55 24.65 -44.86
CA ALA A 14 40.17 24.39 -45.18
C ALA A 14 39.84 22.89 -45.11
N GLU A 15 40.69 22.02 -45.69
CA GLU A 15 40.55 20.57 -45.65
C GLU A 15 40.61 20.06 -44.17
N ALA A 16 41.51 20.59 -43.35
CA ALA A 16 41.59 20.26 -41.92
C ALA A 16 40.33 20.69 -41.17
N ALA A 17 39.82 21.89 -41.44
CA ALA A 17 38.59 22.41 -40.82
C ALA A 17 37.37 21.55 -41.22
N GLU A 18 37.29 21.11 -42.47
CA GLU A 18 36.21 20.21 -42.91
C GLU A 18 36.29 18.85 -42.23
N ALA A 19 37.48 18.27 -42.09
CA ALA A 19 37.67 17.01 -41.38
C ALA A 19 37.22 17.08 -39.88
N VAL A 20 37.61 18.14 -39.22
CA VAL A 20 37.19 18.43 -37.82
C VAL A 20 35.68 18.60 -37.73
N SER A 21 35.07 19.30 -38.68
CA SER A 21 33.62 19.49 -38.72
C SER A 21 32.87 18.17 -38.92
N LYS A 22 33.35 17.31 -39.82
CA LYS A 22 32.78 15.97 -40.06
C LYS A 22 32.86 15.09 -38.81
N GLU A 23 33.99 15.09 -38.12
CA GLU A 23 34.17 14.33 -36.87
C GLU A 23 33.27 14.85 -35.73
N ALA A 24 33.14 16.16 -35.61
CA ALA A 24 32.25 16.79 -34.64
C ALA A 24 30.76 16.42 -34.90
N LEU A 25 30.34 16.41 -36.16
CA LEU A 25 29.00 16.01 -36.55
C LEU A 25 28.73 14.52 -36.22
N LYS A 26 29.69 13.65 -36.50
CA LYS A 26 29.62 12.22 -36.15
C LYS A 26 29.49 12.02 -34.64
N GLN A 27 30.34 12.67 -33.89
CA GLN A 27 30.27 12.60 -32.40
C GLN A 27 28.94 13.13 -31.86
N ALA A 28 28.43 14.23 -32.43
CA ALA A 28 27.13 14.75 -32.05
C ALA A 28 25.98 13.76 -32.35
N SER A 29 26.07 13.01 -33.44
CA SER A 29 25.07 11.97 -33.79
C SER A 29 25.11 10.80 -32.80
N LEU A 30 26.29 10.34 -32.41
CA LEU A 30 26.48 9.29 -31.41
C LEU A 30 25.91 9.73 -30.05
N ASN A 31 26.28 10.92 -29.61
CA ASN A 31 25.76 11.47 -28.34
C ASN A 31 24.22 11.59 -28.31
N ARG A 32 23.59 11.88 -29.46
CA ARG A 32 22.13 11.89 -29.58
C ARG A 32 21.53 10.48 -29.46
N GLN A 33 22.16 9.48 -30.06
CA GLN A 33 21.73 8.08 -29.95
C GLN A 33 21.83 7.59 -28.51
N ASP A 34 22.96 7.86 -27.85
CA ASP A 34 23.16 7.51 -26.44
C ASP A 34 22.11 8.17 -25.53
N ALA A 35 21.82 9.45 -25.77
CA ALA A 35 20.81 10.19 -25.04
C ALA A 35 19.38 9.63 -25.28
N GLN A 36 19.06 9.17 -26.49
CA GLN A 36 17.78 8.55 -26.79
C GLN A 36 17.64 7.19 -26.09
N GLU A 37 18.71 6.39 -26.14
CA GLU A 37 18.73 5.08 -25.46
C GLU A 37 18.60 5.25 -23.94
N ALA A 38 19.33 6.19 -23.33
CA ALA A 38 19.20 6.50 -21.91
C ALA A 38 17.77 6.91 -21.53
N ARG A 39 17.09 7.70 -22.36
CA ARG A 39 15.69 8.08 -22.14
C ARG A 39 14.75 6.87 -22.23
N ARG A 40 14.98 5.98 -23.18
CA ARG A 40 14.19 4.76 -23.35
C ARG A 40 14.32 3.86 -22.12
N LEU A 41 15.55 3.62 -21.67
CA LEU A 41 15.83 2.83 -20.47
C LEU A 41 15.24 3.45 -19.20
N ALA A 42 15.31 4.76 -19.06
CA ALA A 42 14.69 5.47 -17.95
C ALA A 42 13.16 5.32 -17.93
N ALA A 43 12.51 5.42 -19.08
CA ALA A 43 11.06 5.22 -19.22
C ALA A 43 10.64 3.79 -18.88
N GLU A 44 11.41 2.79 -19.34
CA GLU A 44 11.18 1.38 -19.03
C GLU A 44 11.37 1.10 -17.53
N ALA A 45 12.42 1.67 -16.91
CA ALA A 45 12.65 1.55 -15.47
C ALA A 45 11.50 2.17 -14.66
N GLN A 46 10.97 3.32 -15.06
CA GLN A 46 9.81 3.94 -14.42
C GLN A 46 8.56 3.05 -14.52
N LYS A 47 8.29 2.47 -15.69
CA LYS A 47 7.17 1.54 -15.88
C LYS A 47 7.29 0.32 -14.98
N ASN A 48 8.48 -0.29 -14.94
CA ASN A 48 8.74 -1.45 -14.10
C ASN A 48 8.60 -1.13 -12.60
N MET A 49 9.02 0.06 -12.18
CA MET A 49 8.85 0.53 -10.80
C MET A 49 7.37 0.70 -10.44
N GLU A 50 6.56 1.27 -11.32
CA GLU A 50 5.12 1.45 -11.07
C GLU A 50 4.38 0.11 -11.02
N GLU A 51 4.74 -0.83 -11.88
CA GLU A 51 4.20 -2.19 -11.85
C GLU A 51 4.59 -2.93 -10.56
N ALA A 52 5.86 -2.84 -10.15
CA ALA A 52 6.32 -3.42 -8.89
C ALA A 52 5.59 -2.83 -7.68
N LYS A 53 5.36 -1.51 -7.67
CA LYS A 53 4.58 -0.84 -6.63
C LYS A 53 3.14 -1.36 -6.58
N LYS A 54 2.47 -1.45 -7.73
CA LYS A 54 1.11 -2.00 -7.83
C LYS A 54 1.03 -3.45 -7.32
N ASN A 55 2.01 -4.27 -7.68
CA ASN A 55 2.10 -5.66 -7.25
C ASN A 55 2.31 -5.75 -5.73
N ALA A 56 3.18 -4.91 -5.16
CA ALA A 56 3.41 -4.83 -3.71
C ALA A 56 2.15 -4.40 -2.95
N GLU A 57 1.39 -3.44 -3.45
CA GLU A 57 0.12 -3.01 -2.86
C GLU A 57 -0.94 -4.11 -2.93
N THR A 58 -1.01 -4.83 -4.04
CA THR A 58 -1.92 -5.97 -4.20
C THR A 58 -1.56 -7.09 -3.22
N ALA A 59 -0.28 -7.40 -3.07
CA ALA A 59 0.20 -8.38 -2.11
C ALA A 59 -0.11 -7.98 -0.66
N LYS A 60 0.10 -6.73 -0.28
CA LYS A 60 -0.27 -6.20 1.05
C LYS A 60 -1.75 -6.38 1.33
N LYS A 61 -2.61 -6.07 0.35
CA LYS A 61 -4.06 -6.25 0.46
C LYS A 61 -4.42 -7.71 0.65
N ALA A 62 -3.83 -8.62 -0.12
CA ALA A 62 -4.09 -10.05 -0.01
C ALA A 62 -3.68 -10.58 1.37
N VAL A 63 -2.50 -10.21 1.87
CA VAL A 63 -2.02 -10.60 3.20
C VAL A 63 -2.95 -10.08 4.30
N PHE A 64 -3.40 -8.82 4.21
CA PHE A 64 -4.35 -8.27 5.18
C PHE A 64 -5.69 -9.01 5.17
N LEU A 65 -6.28 -9.25 4.00
CA LEU A 65 -7.57 -9.92 3.86
C LEU A 65 -7.55 -11.39 4.30
N ALA A 66 -6.39 -12.06 4.18
CA ALA A 66 -6.22 -13.44 4.63
C ALA A 66 -6.18 -13.57 6.16
N GLN A 67 -5.91 -12.49 6.89
CA GLN A 67 -5.89 -12.51 8.36
C GLN A 67 -7.31 -12.58 8.91
N LYS A 68 -7.46 -13.27 10.05
CA LYS A 68 -8.72 -13.41 10.76
C LYS A 68 -8.53 -13.06 12.23
N PRO A 69 -9.17 -11.99 12.71
CA PRO A 69 -9.07 -11.65 14.13
C PRO A 69 -9.58 -12.77 15.04
N GLU A 70 -8.97 -12.89 16.20
CA GLU A 70 -9.41 -13.79 17.24
C GLU A 70 -9.93 -13.01 18.44
N LEU A 71 -11.15 -13.33 18.90
CA LEU A 71 -11.64 -12.83 20.17
C LEU A 71 -10.94 -13.56 21.33
N LYS A 72 -10.13 -12.86 22.09
CA LYS A 72 -9.46 -13.41 23.29
C LYS A 72 -10.46 -13.61 24.41
N SER A 73 -11.25 -12.59 24.73
CA SER A 73 -12.29 -12.71 25.76
C SER A 73 -13.49 -11.78 25.54
N VAL A 74 -14.67 -12.26 25.96
CA VAL A 74 -15.88 -11.43 26.08
C VAL A 74 -16.47 -11.70 27.45
N LYS A 75 -16.45 -10.70 28.35
CA LYS A 75 -16.85 -10.85 29.76
C LYS A 75 -17.76 -9.69 30.18
N SER A 76 -18.75 -10.00 31.05
CA SER A 76 -19.59 -9.01 31.71
C SER A 76 -19.20 -8.94 33.19
N LYS A 77 -18.33 -7.98 33.52
CA LYS A 77 -17.89 -7.75 34.93
C LYS A 77 -18.79 -6.76 35.64
N GLN A 78 -19.45 -5.87 34.92
CA GLN A 78 -20.33 -4.82 35.45
C GLN A 78 -21.72 -4.95 34.84
N ALA A 79 -22.74 -4.49 35.58
CA ALA A 79 -24.12 -4.48 35.10
C ALA A 79 -24.28 -3.72 33.80
N LYS A 80 -25.06 -4.27 32.84
CA LYS A 80 -25.37 -3.69 31.54
C LYS A 80 -24.15 -3.36 30.64
N LYS A 81 -22.97 -3.96 30.96
CA LYS A 81 -21.73 -3.75 30.21
C LYS A 81 -21.01 -5.06 29.89
N ILE A 82 -20.34 -5.09 28.74
CA ILE A 82 -19.39 -6.15 28.39
C ILE A 82 -18.03 -5.53 28.05
N GLN A 83 -16.97 -6.28 28.33
CA GLN A 83 -15.63 -6.01 27.87
C GLN A 83 -15.25 -7.04 26.83
N VAL A 84 -14.85 -6.57 25.66
CA VAL A 84 -14.39 -7.38 24.53
C VAL A 84 -12.89 -7.19 24.37
N LYS A 85 -12.13 -8.27 24.23
CA LYS A 85 -10.69 -8.26 23.94
C LYS A 85 -10.41 -9.14 22.72
N TRP A 86 -9.47 -8.72 21.88
CA TRP A 86 -9.11 -9.44 20.65
C TRP A 86 -7.61 -9.40 20.39
N GLN A 87 -7.16 -10.16 19.42
CA GLN A 87 -5.78 -10.19 18.97
C GLN A 87 -5.53 -9.08 17.97
N LYS A 88 -4.33 -8.48 18.00
CA LYS A 88 -3.87 -7.51 16.99
C LYS A 88 -3.82 -8.16 15.62
N ILE A 89 -4.23 -7.41 14.61
CA ILE A 89 -4.09 -7.75 13.20
C ILE A 89 -3.05 -6.79 12.60
N GLU A 90 -2.11 -7.35 11.90
CA GLU A 90 -1.06 -6.59 11.24
C GLU A 90 -1.64 -5.74 10.10
N SER A 91 -1.13 -4.52 9.96
CA SER A 91 -1.61 -3.54 8.98
C SER A 91 -3.07 -3.09 9.15
N ALA A 92 -3.71 -3.40 10.30
CA ALA A 92 -5.02 -2.83 10.61
C ALA A 92 -4.88 -1.35 11.00
N GLU A 93 -5.84 -0.53 10.60
CA GLU A 93 -6.04 0.83 11.12
C GLU A 93 -7.03 0.86 12.28
N GLY A 94 -7.87 -0.15 12.37
CA GLY A 94 -8.85 -0.27 13.44
C GLY A 94 -9.71 -1.52 13.36
N TYR A 95 -10.75 -1.55 14.19
CA TYR A 95 -11.60 -2.72 14.33
C TYR A 95 -13.08 -2.35 14.35
N GLU A 96 -13.91 -3.24 13.82
CA GLU A 96 -15.37 -3.20 13.93
C GLU A 96 -15.84 -4.38 14.78
N ILE A 97 -16.51 -4.07 15.90
CA ILE A 97 -17.13 -5.08 16.76
C ILE A 97 -18.61 -5.10 16.46
N GLN A 98 -19.15 -6.26 16.21
CA GLN A 98 -20.58 -6.46 16.02
C GLN A 98 -21.15 -7.31 17.15
N TYR A 99 -22.30 -6.88 17.67
CA TYR A 99 -22.97 -7.59 18.77
C TYR A 99 -24.49 -7.60 18.61
N ALA A 100 -25.10 -8.72 18.96
CA ALA A 100 -26.53 -8.97 18.80
C ALA A 100 -27.04 -9.98 19.83
N GLN A 101 -28.34 -10.01 20.07
CA GLN A 101 -28.98 -11.02 20.92
C GLN A 101 -29.27 -12.33 20.16
N ASN A 102 -29.00 -12.39 18.88
CA ASN A 102 -29.20 -13.58 18.05
C ASN A 102 -27.90 -14.00 17.34
N SER A 103 -27.74 -15.29 17.08
CA SER A 103 -26.53 -15.87 16.50
C SER A 103 -26.32 -15.56 15.02
N LYS A 104 -27.35 -15.08 14.33
CA LYS A 104 -27.31 -14.69 12.91
C LYS A 104 -26.98 -13.20 12.72
N PHE A 105 -26.76 -12.48 13.83
CA PHE A 105 -26.48 -11.04 13.82
C PHE A 105 -27.53 -10.17 13.12
N LYS A 106 -28.79 -10.61 13.07
CA LYS A 106 -29.90 -9.78 12.58
C LYS A 106 -30.08 -8.57 13.50
N LYS A 107 -30.21 -7.36 12.90
CA LYS A 107 -30.28 -6.07 13.60
C LYS A 107 -29.14 -5.86 14.61
N ALA A 108 -27.94 -6.34 14.28
CA ALA A 108 -26.77 -6.20 15.13
C ALA A 108 -26.35 -4.72 15.26
N LYS A 109 -25.92 -4.37 16.46
CA LYS A 109 -25.24 -3.10 16.74
C LYS A 109 -23.76 -3.21 16.43
N LYS A 110 -23.12 -2.07 16.16
CA LYS A 110 -21.70 -1.98 15.83
C LYS A 110 -20.99 -1.01 16.78
N ALA A 111 -19.76 -1.32 17.11
CA ALA A 111 -18.84 -0.42 17.79
C ALA A 111 -17.54 -0.36 17.01
N ILE A 112 -17.12 0.85 16.67
CA ILE A 112 -15.90 1.08 15.90
C ILE A 112 -14.75 1.47 16.85
N VAL A 113 -13.58 0.93 16.59
CA VAL A 113 -12.31 1.27 17.22
C VAL A 113 -11.38 1.80 16.16
N LYS A 114 -11.04 3.09 16.21
CA LYS A 114 -10.25 3.79 15.17
C LYS A 114 -8.74 3.69 15.36
N ASN A 115 -8.28 3.04 16.42
CA ASN A 115 -6.86 2.87 16.73
C ASN A 115 -6.53 1.38 16.73
N ALA A 116 -5.60 0.97 15.89
CA ALA A 116 -5.14 -0.42 15.73
C ALA A 116 -4.48 -1.01 16.99
N ASP A 117 -3.91 -0.17 17.86
CA ASP A 117 -3.26 -0.60 19.09
C ASP A 117 -4.26 -0.78 20.25
N THR A 118 -5.49 -0.33 20.06
CA THR A 118 -6.56 -0.58 21.02
C THR A 118 -7.13 -1.97 20.79
N LEU A 119 -6.79 -2.91 21.68
CA LEU A 119 -7.17 -4.33 21.57
C LEU A 119 -8.29 -4.73 22.54
N GLN A 120 -8.96 -3.77 23.11
CA GLN A 120 -10.12 -3.97 23.99
C GLN A 120 -11.13 -2.83 23.87
N LYS A 121 -12.40 -3.16 24.08
CA LYS A 121 -13.51 -2.18 24.10
C LYS A 121 -14.53 -2.56 25.16
N LYS A 122 -14.97 -1.57 25.93
CA LYS A 122 -16.16 -1.71 26.78
C LYS A 122 -17.38 -1.27 25.98
N ILE A 123 -18.45 -2.07 26.01
CA ILE A 123 -19.73 -1.79 25.37
C ILE A 123 -20.77 -1.72 26.49
N ALA A 124 -21.45 -0.60 26.60
CA ALA A 124 -22.46 -0.32 27.62
C ALA A 124 -23.89 -0.26 27.04
N GLY A 125 -24.89 -0.07 27.89
CA GLY A 125 -26.29 0.06 27.46
C GLY A 125 -26.91 -1.27 27.00
N LEU A 126 -26.38 -2.38 27.48
CA LEU A 126 -26.89 -3.71 27.16
C LEU A 126 -28.02 -4.12 28.14
N LYS A 127 -28.89 -5.02 27.71
CA LYS A 127 -29.99 -5.53 28.54
C LYS A 127 -29.46 -6.56 29.53
N LYS A 128 -29.67 -6.30 30.84
CA LYS A 128 -29.31 -7.22 31.93
C LYS A 128 -29.96 -8.59 31.72
N GLY A 129 -29.25 -9.66 32.03
CA GLY A 129 -29.73 -11.04 31.93
C GLY A 129 -29.77 -11.59 30.50
N LYS A 130 -29.63 -10.76 29.47
CA LYS A 130 -29.71 -11.22 28.07
C LYS A 130 -28.38 -11.77 27.59
N LYS A 131 -28.45 -12.78 26.73
CA LYS A 131 -27.31 -13.38 26.01
C LYS A 131 -26.99 -12.52 24.78
N TYR A 132 -25.72 -12.17 24.60
CA TYR A 132 -25.21 -11.50 23.41
C TYR A 132 -24.18 -12.36 22.71
N TYR A 133 -24.23 -12.32 21.37
CA TYR A 133 -23.23 -12.85 20.45
C TYR A 133 -22.36 -11.70 19.98
N VAL A 134 -21.05 -11.90 20.00
CA VAL A 134 -20.07 -10.88 19.66
C VAL A 134 -19.08 -11.43 18.64
N ARG A 135 -18.72 -10.63 17.67
CA ARG A 135 -17.64 -10.90 16.72
C ARG A 135 -16.89 -9.63 16.39
N VAL A 136 -15.67 -9.74 15.93
CA VAL A 136 -14.81 -8.62 15.54
C VAL A 136 -14.20 -8.86 14.16
N ARG A 137 -13.96 -7.78 13.41
CA ARG A 137 -13.13 -7.77 12.22
C ARG A 137 -12.22 -6.56 12.24
N ALA A 138 -11.07 -6.66 11.56
CA ALA A 138 -10.19 -5.53 11.33
C ALA A 138 -10.59 -4.79 10.05
N TYR A 139 -10.22 -3.51 9.95
CA TYR A 139 -10.28 -2.76 8.72
C TYR A 139 -8.98 -1.98 8.51
N SER A 140 -8.68 -1.73 7.24
CA SER A 140 -7.59 -0.86 6.79
C SER A 140 -7.99 -0.17 5.50
N ASN A 141 -7.43 1.02 5.25
CA ASN A 141 -7.57 1.71 3.97
C ASN A 141 -6.42 1.26 3.06
N LEU A 142 -6.75 0.46 2.07
CA LEU A 142 -5.79 -0.11 1.14
C LEU A 142 -6.12 0.40 -0.27
N ASN A 143 -5.16 1.11 -0.87
CA ASN A 143 -5.32 1.75 -2.19
C ASN A 143 -6.56 2.67 -2.25
N GLY A 144 -6.75 3.52 -1.23
CA GLY A 144 -7.88 4.44 -1.16
C GLY A 144 -9.23 3.77 -0.87
N THR A 145 -9.26 2.44 -0.69
CA THR A 145 -10.49 1.68 -0.43
C THR A 145 -10.46 1.05 0.95
N LYS A 146 -11.50 1.32 1.75
CA LYS A 146 -11.66 0.69 3.06
C LYS A 146 -11.98 -0.80 2.88
N SER A 147 -11.04 -1.64 3.30
CA SER A 147 -11.11 -3.08 3.21
C SER A 147 -11.27 -3.71 4.60
N TYR A 148 -11.94 -4.86 4.69
CA TYR A 148 -12.21 -5.55 5.95
C TYR A 148 -11.73 -7.00 5.86
N THR A 149 -11.15 -7.48 6.96
CA THR A 149 -10.92 -8.93 7.12
C THR A 149 -12.24 -9.68 7.30
N ASP A 150 -12.18 -10.97 7.21
CA ASP A 150 -13.28 -11.83 7.68
C ASP A 150 -13.60 -11.57 9.16
N TRP A 151 -14.83 -11.92 9.55
CA TRP A 151 -15.23 -11.88 10.94
C TRP A 151 -14.54 -12.99 11.75
N SER A 152 -14.18 -12.67 12.99
CA SER A 152 -13.76 -13.67 13.97
C SER A 152 -14.83 -14.75 14.20
N LYS A 153 -14.43 -15.87 14.76
CA LYS A 153 -15.40 -16.77 15.42
C LYS A 153 -16.16 -15.99 16.48
N LYS A 154 -17.49 -16.17 16.53
CA LYS A 154 -18.33 -15.51 17.53
C LYS A 154 -18.10 -16.08 18.94
N LYS A 155 -18.11 -15.21 19.95
CA LYS A 155 -18.22 -15.61 21.37
C LYS A 155 -19.52 -15.11 21.95
N THR A 156 -19.97 -15.74 23.02
CA THR A 156 -21.22 -15.38 23.71
C THR A 156 -20.93 -14.92 25.13
N VAL A 157 -21.81 -14.07 25.63
CA VAL A 157 -21.77 -13.59 27.01
C VAL A 157 -23.19 -13.30 27.51
N ARG A 158 -23.47 -13.64 28.75
CA ARG A 158 -24.68 -13.20 29.46
C ARG A 158 -24.34 -11.93 30.22
N VAL A 159 -25.13 -10.90 30.02
CA VAL A 159 -24.91 -9.57 30.65
C VAL A 159 -25.41 -9.59 32.11
N LYS A 160 -24.54 -9.13 32.99
CA LYS A 160 -24.88 -8.92 34.44
C LYS A 160 -25.84 -7.76 34.63
#